data_591935d93ea7838247689cd5867a3dfe
#
_entry.id   591935d93ea7838247689cd5867a3dfe
#
_cell.length_a   1.000
_cell.length_b   1.000
_cell.length_c   1.000
_cell.angle_alpha   90.00
_cell.angle_beta   90.00
_cell.angle_gamma   90.00
#
_symmetry.space_group_name_H-M   'P 1'
#
loop_
_entity.id
_entity.type
_entity.pdbx_description
1 polymer ?
#
loop_
_entity_poly.entity_id
_entity_poly.type
_entity_poly.pdbx_seq_one_letter_code
_entity_poly.pdbx_strand_id
1 'polypeptide(L)'
;MSKRIALALLATSIATPAFADGLVENVNGITLDAEGKVIRFNAMLVGSDGKVTELLTKKDKLPKQLDFRLDGRGATLLPGLIDAHGHVMGLGFQLLTLDLSATNSLAEAQDAIKAYAAKYPERRWIIGRGWNQEKWGLGRFPTAQDLDAAVSDRPVWLERVDGHAGWANSRAMEIAGVNAASKSPPGGRIERIGGEPSGIFVDAAANLVGKFVPAPKPLERDIALGEAQKKLHSLGITAIADMGTSMDDWQSYRRAGDAGWLTIRIIAYAGGIDNMVAIAGPRPSPWLYNDKLRLGGVKLYLDGALGSRGAWLKKPYADAAGQTGLQFLASAEIRNLMVRASMDGFQTAIHAIGDAANAEVISAIEELSDTYKGDQRWRIEHVQIVDPVDLQKLGRHGIISSMQPVHQTSDRLMAEARLGSERLNGAYAWQSIARAGGKLAFGSDVPVESADPFAGLAAAMTREDADGQPFGGWRPEERVTREQALAGFTTGAAYAAFAEGKFGSLTPGHYADFILIDVDPLLASPRELRNAVVKETWVAGRPVYKNAAANAADEKTNGDKQ
;
A
#
# COMPACT_ATOMS: atom_id res chain seq x y z
N MET A 1 63.41 41.33 -0.96
CA MET A 1 63.26 39.92 -1.42
C MET A 1 62.21 39.26 -0.57
N SER A 2 60.97 39.18 -1.07
CA SER A 2 59.83 38.64 -0.36
C SER A 2 59.44 37.35 -1.07
N LYS A 3 59.60 36.20 -0.40
CA LYS A 3 59.22 34.89 -0.90
C LYS A 3 57.72 34.66 -0.68
N ARG A 4 56.94 34.60 -1.73
CA ARG A 4 55.55 34.14 -1.71
C ARG A 4 55.56 32.61 -1.69
N ILE A 5 55.04 32.05 -0.60
CA ILE A 5 54.75 30.62 -0.49
C ILE A 5 53.36 30.38 -1.10
N ALA A 6 53.27 29.64 -2.20
CA ALA A 6 52.04 29.21 -2.79
C ALA A 6 51.58 27.94 -2.07
N LEU A 7 50.45 28.01 -1.38
CA LEU A 7 49.77 26.85 -0.76
C LEU A 7 48.95 26.17 -1.84
N ALA A 8 49.37 25.01 -2.28
CA ALA A 8 48.60 24.15 -3.17
C ALA A 8 47.53 23.39 -2.33
N LEU A 9 46.26 23.78 -2.48
CA LEU A 9 45.12 22.95 -1.98
C LEU A 9 45.02 21.70 -2.86
N LEU A 10 45.39 20.54 -2.32
CA LEU A 10 44.98 19.26 -2.85
C LEU A 10 43.47 19.09 -2.58
N ALA A 11 42.65 19.23 -3.60
CA ALA A 11 41.27 18.80 -3.58
C ALA A 11 41.28 17.26 -3.67
N THR A 12 41.11 16.57 -2.56
CA THR A 12 40.76 15.17 -2.53
C THR A 12 39.32 15.03 -3.04
N SER A 13 39.17 14.71 -4.31
CA SER A 13 37.91 14.23 -4.85
C SER A 13 37.56 12.92 -4.13
N ILE A 14 36.53 12.98 -3.28
CA ILE A 14 35.87 11.76 -2.80
C ILE A 14 35.23 11.14 -4.03
N ALA A 15 35.89 10.16 -4.62
CA ALA A 15 35.34 9.35 -5.67
C ALA A 15 34.13 8.60 -5.06
N THR A 16 32.93 9.03 -5.44
CA THR A 16 31.76 8.17 -5.29
C THR A 16 32.11 6.83 -5.95
N PRO A 17 31.87 5.67 -5.30
CA PRO A 17 32.14 4.40 -5.94
C PRO A 17 31.33 4.36 -7.25
N ALA A 18 32.03 4.33 -8.36
CA ALA A 18 31.43 4.12 -9.67
C ALA A 18 30.66 2.79 -9.59
N PHE A 19 29.39 2.79 -9.99
CA PHE A 19 28.66 1.56 -10.19
C PHE A 19 29.35 0.80 -11.31
N ALA A 20 29.52 -0.48 -11.11
CA ALA A 20 30.07 -1.36 -12.13
C ALA A 20 29.02 -1.64 -13.20
N ASP A 21 29.41 -1.63 -14.48
CA ASP A 21 28.55 -2.12 -15.55
C ASP A 21 28.27 -3.61 -15.34
N GLY A 22 26.99 -3.99 -15.32
CA GLY A 22 26.54 -5.33 -15.00
C GLY A 22 25.72 -6.00 -16.08
N LEU A 23 25.73 -7.32 -16.09
CA LEU A 23 24.89 -8.15 -16.94
C LEU A 23 24.05 -9.09 -16.07
N VAL A 24 22.74 -9.03 -16.26
CA VAL A 24 21.80 -10.06 -15.82
C VAL A 24 21.49 -10.92 -17.03
N GLU A 25 21.83 -12.19 -17.02
CA GLU A 25 21.70 -13.10 -18.16
C GLU A 25 20.93 -14.38 -17.81
N ASN A 26 20.60 -15.17 -18.83
CA ASN A 26 19.87 -16.43 -18.66
C ASN A 26 18.56 -16.25 -17.90
N VAL A 27 17.75 -15.28 -18.33
CA VAL A 27 16.44 -14.98 -17.74
C VAL A 27 15.32 -15.11 -18.77
N ASN A 28 14.10 -15.35 -18.30
CA ASN A 28 12.86 -15.11 -19.02
C ASN A 28 12.37 -13.70 -18.65
N GLY A 29 12.93 -12.69 -19.28
CA GLY A 29 12.67 -11.29 -18.98
C GLY A 29 11.34 -10.81 -19.55
N ILE A 30 10.57 -10.07 -18.75
CA ILE A 30 9.28 -9.46 -19.10
C ILE A 30 9.26 -8.04 -18.57
N THR A 31 8.94 -7.09 -19.40
CA THR A 31 8.61 -5.72 -18.98
C THR A 31 7.48 -5.17 -19.85
N LEU A 32 6.90 -4.06 -19.44
CA LEU A 32 5.92 -3.32 -20.23
C LEU A 32 6.52 -2.00 -20.68
N ASP A 33 6.20 -1.59 -21.92
CA ASP A 33 6.49 -0.24 -22.39
C ASP A 33 5.44 0.78 -21.86
N ALA A 34 5.57 2.03 -22.28
CA ALA A 34 4.68 3.12 -21.86
C ALA A 34 3.23 2.92 -22.33
N GLU A 35 3.01 2.17 -23.39
CA GLU A 35 1.71 1.82 -23.95
C GLU A 35 1.12 0.55 -23.33
N GLY A 36 1.86 -0.11 -22.40
CA GLY A 36 1.45 -1.35 -21.74
C GLY A 36 1.70 -2.61 -22.58
N LYS A 37 2.47 -2.52 -23.66
CA LYS A 37 2.82 -3.66 -24.49
C LYS A 37 3.94 -4.48 -23.85
N VAL A 38 3.80 -5.80 -23.88
CA VAL A 38 4.79 -6.72 -23.33
C VAL A 38 6.06 -6.75 -24.20
N ILE A 39 7.21 -6.53 -23.57
CA ILE A 39 8.54 -6.73 -24.13
C ILE A 39 9.16 -7.94 -23.42
N ARG A 40 9.67 -8.91 -24.21
CA ARG A 40 10.41 -10.09 -23.70
C ARG A 40 11.88 -10.00 -24.07
N PHE A 41 12.74 -10.40 -23.14
CA PHE A 41 14.20 -10.38 -23.31
C PHE A 41 14.86 -11.55 -22.57
N ASN A 42 16.14 -11.80 -22.82
CA ASN A 42 16.88 -12.91 -22.20
C ASN A 42 18.06 -12.45 -21.36
N ALA A 43 18.48 -11.20 -21.55
CA ALA A 43 19.49 -10.57 -20.72
C ALA A 43 19.26 -9.06 -20.66
N MET A 44 19.82 -8.41 -19.64
CA MET A 44 19.70 -6.99 -19.37
C MET A 44 21.04 -6.44 -18.95
N LEU A 45 21.46 -5.35 -19.59
CA LEU A 45 22.63 -4.58 -19.20
C LEU A 45 22.24 -3.48 -18.22
N VAL A 46 23.03 -3.34 -17.16
CA VAL A 46 22.86 -2.33 -16.11
C VAL A 46 24.09 -1.46 -16.07
N GLY A 47 23.92 -0.16 -16.28
CA GLY A 47 25.00 0.81 -16.23
C GLY A 47 25.48 1.13 -14.82
N SER A 48 26.62 1.80 -14.75
CA SER A 48 27.25 2.23 -13.49
C SER A 48 26.39 3.18 -12.64
N ASP A 49 25.33 3.77 -13.22
CA ASP A 49 24.34 4.60 -12.54
C ASP A 49 23.15 3.79 -11.96
N GLY A 50 23.18 2.46 -12.09
CA GLY A 50 22.12 1.55 -11.64
C GLY A 50 20.90 1.54 -12.55
N LYS A 51 21.01 2.00 -13.80
CA LYS A 51 19.92 2.03 -14.77
C LYS A 51 20.12 0.97 -15.84
N VAL A 52 19.00 0.53 -16.41
CA VAL A 52 19.01 -0.33 -17.61
C VAL A 52 19.57 0.44 -18.79
N THR A 53 20.58 -0.11 -19.43
CA THR A 53 21.16 0.45 -20.66
C THR A 53 20.65 -0.26 -21.91
N GLU A 54 20.42 -1.57 -21.83
CA GLU A 54 19.95 -2.35 -22.96
C GLU A 54 19.24 -3.63 -22.53
N LEU A 55 18.23 -4.05 -23.30
CA LEU A 55 17.57 -5.37 -23.19
C LEU A 55 18.00 -6.23 -24.37
N LEU A 56 18.53 -7.43 -24.09
CA LEU A 56 19.13 -8.31 -25.08
C LEU A 56 18.29 -9.59 -25.27
N THR A 57 18.23 -10.06 -26.49
CA THR A 57 17.62 -11.33 -26.87
C THR A 57 18.69 -12.43 -27.06
N LYS A 58 18.27 -13.69 -27.25
CA LYS A 58 19.18 -14.80 -27.53
C LYS A 58 20.05 -14.61 -28.79
N LYS A 59 19.68 -13.65 -29.66
CA LYS A 59 20.41 -13.38 -30.92
C LYS A 59 21.56 -12.37 -30.74
N ASP A 60 21.53 -11.63 -29.63
CA ASP A 60 22.46 -10.55 -29.37
C ASP A 60 23.75 -11.09 -28.74
N LYS A 61 24.89 -10.45 -29.06
CA LYS A 61 26.17 -10.82 -28.46
C LYS A 61 26.29 -10.21 -27.07
N LEU A 62 26.58 -11.05 -26.10
CA LEU A 62 26.80 -10.60 -24.73
C LEU A 62 28.21 -9.96 -24.61
N PRO A 63 28.34 -8.83 -23.87
CA PRO A 63 29.63 -8.22 -23.56
C PRO A 63 30.53 -9.17 -22.77
N LYS A 64 31.86 -9.11 -23.06
CA LYS A 64 32.83 -9.99 -22.37
C LYS A 64 33.42 -9.36 -21.10
N GLN A 65 33.61 -8.05 -21.11
CA GLN A 65 34.16 -7.31 -19.96
C GLN A 65 33.04 -6.57 -19.25
N LEU A 66 32.77 -6.99 -18.02
CA LEU A 66 31.72 -6.46 -17.15
C LEU A 66 32.23 -6.59 -15.72
N ASP A 67 31.81 -5.69 -14.88
CA ASP A 67 32.21 -5.68 -13.48
C ASP A 67 31.44 -6.71 -12.65
N PHE A 68 30.19 -7.04 -13.04
CA PHE A 68 29.46 -8.16 -12.43
C PHE A 68 28.59 -8.91 -13.47
N ARG A 69 28.33 -10.17 -13.19
CA ARG A 69 27.37 -11.02 -13.88
C ARG A 69 26.44 -11.70 -12.90
N LEU A 70 25.15 -11.65 -13.20
CA LEU A 70 24.13 -12.40 -12.50
C LEU A 70 23.51 -13.41 -13.47
N ASP A 71 23.72 -14.69 -13.23
CA ASP A 71 23.02 -15.77 -13.93
C ASP A 71 21.64 -15.97 -13.29
N GLY A 72 20.58 -15.64 -14.01
CA GLY A 72 19.19 -15.82 -13.57
C GLY A 72 18.70 -17.26 -13.58
N ARG A 73 19.51 -18.22 -14.08
CA ARG A 73 19.23 -19.67 -14.08
C ARG A 73 17.87 -20.00 -14.72
N GLY A 74 17.43 -19.24 -15.71
CA GLY A 74 16.14 -19.42 -16.38
C GLY A 74 14.94 -18.88 -15.60
N ALA A 75 15.14 -18.20 -14.48
CA ALA A 75 14.07 -17.57 -13.72
C ALA A 75 13.35 -16.48 -14.54
N THR A 76 12.11 -16.19 -14.20
CA THR A 76 11.41 -15.04 -14.74
C THR A 76 11.93 -13.76 -14.08
N LEU A 77 12.29 -12.78 -14.89
CA LEU A 77 12.70 -11.45 -14.46
C LEU A 77 11.61 -10.45 -14.79
N LEU A 78 11.13 -9.76 -13.77
CA LEU A 78 10.12 -8.69 -13.88
C LEU A 78 10.68 -7.36 -13.38
N PRO A 79 10.10 -6.21 -13.80
CA PRO A 79 10.28 -4.97 -13.05
C PRO A 79 9.96 -5.19 -11.58
N GLY A 80 10.67 -4.52 -10.70
CA GLY A 80 10.30 -4.47 -9.30
C GLY A 80 8.86 -3.99 -9.13
N LEU A 81 8.08 -4.70 -8.34
CA LEU A 81 6.67 -4.40 -8.17
C LEU A 81 6.48 -3.15 -7.30
N ILE A 82 5.43 -2.40 -7.60
CA ILE A 82 5.08 -1.15 -6.93
C ILE A 82 3.74 -1.34 -6.24
N ASP A 83 3.71 -1.11 -4.94
CA ASP A 83 2.47 -1.00 -4.20
C ASP A 83 1.93 0.44 -4.32
N ALA A 84 0.84 0.63 -5.06
CA ALA A 84 0.30 1.96 -5.31
C ALA A 84 -0.41 2.58 -4.09
N HIS A 85 -0.68 1.81 -3.05
CA HIS A 85 -1.33 2.26 -1.82
C HIS A 85 -0.99 1.34 -0.66
N GLY A 86 -0.20 1.81 0.28
CA GLY A 86 0.09 1.10 1.51
C GLY A 86 0.53 2.05 2.62
N HIS A 87 0.81 1.51 3.80
CA HIS A 87 1.20 2.24 4.99
C HIS A 87 2.48 1.61 5.56
N VAL A 88 3.64 2.14 5.16
CA VAL A 88 4.96 1.57 5.48
C VAL A 88 5.16 1.42 6.98
N MET A 89 4.89 2.47 7.75
CA MET A 89 5.05 2.43 9.20
C MET A 89 3.97 1.56 9.85
N GLY A 90 2.75 1.53 9.30
CA GLY A 90 1.69 0.62 9.72
C GLY A 90 2.11 -0.85 9.63
N LEU A 91 2.70 -1.26 8.50
CA LEU A 91 3.28 -2.60 8.34
C LEU A 91 4.39 -2.86 9.36
N GLY A 92 5.32 -1.92 9.50
CA GLY A 92 6.42 -2.07 10.45
C GLY A 92 5.95 -2.28 11.88
N PHE A 93 4.95 -1.51 12.32
CA PHE A 93 4.37 -1.68 13.66
C PHE A 93 3.55 -2.96 13.79
N GLN A 94 2.82 -3.39 12.75
CA GLN A 94 2.14 -4.69 12.77
C GLN A 94 3.13 -5.84 13.03
N LEU A 95 4.30 -5.82 12.38
CA LEU A 95 5.34 -6.84 12.55
C LEU A 95 5.97 -6.84 13.97
N LEU A 96 5.84 -5.75 14.72
CA LEU A 96 6.44 -5.55 16.06
C LEU A 96 5.44 -5.63 17.21
N THR A 97 4.12 -5.65 16.92
CA THR A 97 3.05 -5.65 17.94
C THR A 97 2.18 -6.90 17.82
N LEU A 98 1.07 -6.94 18.54
CA LEU A 98 0.12 -8.05 18.45
C LEU A 98 -0.63 -7.99 17.10
N ASP A 99 -0.51 -9.05 16.31
CA ASP A 99 -1.23 -9.23 15.05
C ASP A 99 -2.32 -10.31 15.21
N LEU A 100 -3.58 -9.92 14.98
CA LEU A 100 -4.75 -10.79 15.03
C LEU A 100 -5.27 -11.19 13.64
N SER A 101 -4.61 -10.78 12.55
CA SER A 101 -5.08 -10.98 11.17
C SER A 101 -5.26 -12.45 10.80
N ALA A 102 -4.47 -13.34 11.42
CA ALA A 102 -4.57 -14.78 11.20
C ALA A 102 -5.70 -15.47 11.98
N THR A 103 -6.34 -14.80 12.95
CA THR A 103 -7.39 -15.40 13.78
C THR A 103 -8.71 -15.57 13.02
N ASN A 104 -9.41 -16.67 13.27
CA ASN A 104 -10.66 -17.04 12.60
C ASN A 104 -11.86 -17.08 13.55
N SER A 105 -11.64 -16.77 14.83
CA SER A 105 -12.69 -16.71 15.85
C SER A 105 -12.31 -15.73 16.97
N LEU A 106 -13.32 -15.29 17.73
CA LEU A 106 -13.10 -14.49 18.92
C LEU A 106 -12.25 -15.25 19.96
N ALA A 107 -12.46 -16.56 20.10
CA ALA A 107 -11.69 -17.39 21.04
C ALA A 107 -10.20 -17.43 20.66
N GLU A 108 -9.87 -17.66 19.37
CA GLU A 108 -8.49 -17.61 18.90
C GLU A 108 -7.85 -16.23 19.15
N ALA A 109 -8.60 -15.14 18.93
CA ALA A 109 -8.12 -13.79 19.20
C ALA A 109 -7.83 -13.58 20.70
N GLN A 110 -8.74 -14.02 21.58
CA GLN A 110 -8.54 -13.95 23.04
C GLN A 110 -7.31 -14.76 23.48
N ASP A 111 -7.10 -15.94 22.94
CA ASP A 111 -5.93 -16.77 23.25
C ASP A 111 -4.62 -16.13 22.76
N ALA A 112 -4.62 -15.53 21.57
CA ALA A 112 -3.49 -14.76 21.06
C ALA A 112 -3.17 -13.55 21.95
N ILE A 113 -4.19 -12.81 22.41
CA ILE A 113 -4.04 -11.67 23.32
C ILE A 113 -3.45 -12.12 24.66
N LYS A 114 -3.96 -13.21 25.26
CA LYS A 114 -3.43 -13.78 26.51
C LYS A 114 -1.96 -14.21 26.35
N ALA A 115 -1.65 -14.93 25.28
CA ALA A 115 -0.30 -15.38 24.99
C ALA A 115 0.68 -14.19 24.82
N TYR A 116 0.26 -13.15 24.09
CA TYR A 116 1.04 -11.94 23.92
C TYR A 116 1.26 -11.20 25.25
N ALA A 117 0.24 -11.06 26.05
CA ALA A 117 0.31 -10.42 27.36
C ALA A 117 1.25 -11.16 28.33
N ALA A 118 1.24 -12.49 28.30
CA ALA A 118 2.13 -13.33 29.09
C ALA A 118 3.61 -13.26 28.59
N LYS A 119 3.80 -13.17 27.29
CA LYS A 119 5.14 -13.05 26.66
C LYS A 119 5.82 -11.70 26.96
N TYR A 120 5.03 -10.63 27.13
CA TYR A 120 5.51 -9.27 27.34
C TYR A 120 4.92 -8.65 28.62
N PRO A 121 5.26 -9.16 29.81
CA PRO A 121 4.70 -8.70 31.09
C PRO A 121 5.09 -7.25 31.41
N GLU A 122 6.19 -6.75 30.86
CA GLU A 122 6.69 -5.39 31.06
C GLU A 122 5.91 -4.32 30.28
N ARG A 123 5.15 -4.71 29.26
CA ARG A 123 4.37 -3.76 28.45
C ARG A 123 3.20 -3.24 29.26
N ARG A 124 3.13 -1.92 29.45
CA ARG A 124 2.06 -1.25 30.18
C ARG A 124 0.74 -1.22 29.41
N TRP A 125 0.80 -1.22 28.08
CA TRP A 125 -0.32 -1.30 27.16
C TRP A 125 -0.15 -2.54 26.27
N ILE A 126 -1.24 -3.24 26.03
CA ILE A 126 -1.31 -4.21 24.94
C ILE A 126 -1.85 -3.49 23.74
N ILE A 127 -0.99 -3.36 22.72
CA ILE A 127 -1.29 -2.67 21.47
C ILE A 127 -1.17 -3.69 20.35
N GLY A 128 -2.08 -3.62 19.38
CA GLY A 128 -2.07 -4.51 18.23
C GLY A 128 -3.15 -4.15 17.24
N ARG A 129 -3.33 -5.01 16.25
CA ARG A 129 -4.30 -4.80 15.19
C ARG A 129 -4.77 -6.09 14.54
N GLY A 130 -5.63 -5.96 13.53
CA GLY A 130 -5.97 -7.07 12.64
C GLY A 130 -7.22 -7.85 13.04
N TRP A 131 -7.97 -7.42 14.08
CA TRP A 131 -9.23 -8.08 14.40
C TRP A 131 -10.29 -7.84 13.32
N ASN A 132 -11.08 -8.89 13.00
CA ASN A 132 -12.11 -8.84 11.97
C ASN A 132 -13.32 -9.70 12.37
N GLN A 133 -14.36 -9.07 12.90
CA GLN A 133 -15.59 -9.73 13.35
C GLN A 133 -16.35 -10.41 12.21
N GLU A 134 -16.22 -9.94 10.97
CA GLU A 134 -16.85 -10.56 9.80
C GLU A 134 -16.18 -11.91 9.50
N LYS A 135 -14.83 -11.94 9.47
CA LYS A 135 -14.05 -13.17 9.30
C LYS A 135 -14.35 -14.19 10.41
N TRP A 136 -14.58 -13.71 11.63
CA TRP A 136 -14.92 -14.57 12.76
C TRP A 136 -16.35 -15.09 12.73
N GLY A 137 -17.21 -14.59 11.84
CA GLY A 137 -18.62 -14.93 11.80
C GLY A 137 -19.37 -14.53 13.08
N LEU A 138 -18.89 -13.50 13.79
CA LEU A 138 -19.39 -13.14 15.12
C LEU A 138 -20.80 -12.53 15.07
N GLY A 139 -21.22 -11.96 13.94
CA GLY A 139 -22.55 -11.35 13.75
C GLY A 139 -22.75 -10.05 14.53
N ARG A 140 -21.77 -9.60 15.31
CA ARG A 140 -21.74 -8.36 16.09
C ARG A 140 -20.32 -7.81 16.17
N PHE A 141 -20.16 -6.59 16.59
CA PHE A 141 -18.83 -6.15 17.06
C PHE A 141 -18.43 -6.88 18.35
N PRO A 142 -17.14 -7.12 18.61
CA PRO A 142 -16.66 -7.55 19.92
C PRO A 142 -16.89 -6.43 20.96
N THR A 143 -16.78 -6.78 22.25
CA THR A 143 -17.05 -5.84 23.36
C THR A 143 -15.83 -5.66 24.26
N ALA A 144 -15.85 -4.65 25.10
CA ALA A 144 -14.84 -4.47 26.15
C ALA A 144 -14.72 -5.71 27.04
N GLN A 145 -15.84 -6.35 27.37
CA GLN A 145 -15.88 -7.56 28.20
C GLN A 145 -15.23 -8.75 27.50
N ASP A 146 -15.33 -8.83 26.18
CA ASP A 146 -14.61 -9.86 25.41
C ASP A 146 -13.07 -9.69 25.54
N LEU A 147 -12.56 -8.44 25.65
CA LEU A 147 -11.14 -8.17 25.93
C LEU A 147 -10.79 -8.38 27.41
N ASP A 148 -11.65 -7.96 28.33
CA ASP A 148 -11.44 -8.12 29.78
C ASP A 148 -11.31 -9.61 30.15
N ALA A 149 -12.00 -10.51 29.44
CA ALA A 149 -11.86 -11.96 29.59
C ALA A 149 -10.47 -12.47 29.19
N ALA A 150 -9.77 -11.75 28.35
CA ALA A 150 -8.39 -12.08 27.96
C ALA A 150 -7.34 -11.35 28.84
N VAL A 151 -7.51 -10.03 29.04
CA VAL A 151 -6.60 -9.16 29.82
C VAL A 151 -7.39 -8.06 30.48
N SER A 152 -7.48 -8.08 31.82
CA SER A 152 -8.19 -7.06 32.62
C SER A 152 -7.26 -6.18 33.48
N ASP A 153 -6.02 -6.60 33.68
CA ASP A 153 -5.03 -5.94 34.56
C ASP A 153 -4.34 -4.74 33.90
N ARG A 154 -4.37 -4.67 32.56
CA ARG A 154 -3.71 -3.64 31.74
C ARG A 154 -4.65 -3.10 30.67
N PRO A 155 -4.46 -1.84 30.23
CA PRO A 155 -5.21 -1.29 29.10
C PRO A 155 -4.84 -2.02 27.80
N VAL A 156 -5.87 -2.34 27.00
CA VAL A 156 -5.77 -2.98 25.69
C VAL A 156 -6.38 -2.07 24.64
N TRP A 157 -5.65 -1.81 23.57
CA TRP A 157 -6.10 -1.09 22.39
C TRP A 157 -5.72 -1.84 21.12
N LEU A 158 -6.72 -2.28 20.36
CA LEU A 158 -6.54 -3.06 19.15
C LEU A 158 -7.26 -2.40 17.98
N GLU A 159 -6.56 -2.14 16.90
CA GLU A 159 -7.15 -1.61 15.67
C GLU A 159 -7.80 -2.71 14.84
N ARG A 160 -8.96 -2.41 14.25
CA ARG A 160 -9.61 -3.28 13.29
C ARG A 160 -8.68 -3.48 12.07
N VAL A 161 -8.86 -4.57 11.35
CA VAL A 161 -8.08 -4.90 10.15
C VAL A 161 -8.00 -3.74 9.17
N ASP A 162 -9.11 -3.03 8.93
CA ASP A 162 -9.21 -1.89 8.01
C ASP A 162 -8.72 -0.55 8.60
N GLY A 163 -8.33 -0.51 9.88
CA GLY A 163 -7.91 0.73 10.54
C GLY A 163 -9.04 1.71 10.90
N HIS A 164 -10.30 1.39 10.54
CA HIS A 164 -11.45 2.27 10.73
C HIS A 164 -12.23 2.02 12.02
N ALA A 165 -11.78 1.15 12.91
CA ALA A 165 -12.33 0.98 14.25
C ALA A 165 -11.26 0.56 15.26
N GLY A 166 -11.40 1.03 16.48
CA GLY A 166 -10.59 0.62 17.62
C GLY A 166 -11.41 -0.19 18.62
N TRP A 167 -10.78 -1.19 19.25
CA TRP A 167 -11.36 -2.03 20.27
C TRP A 167 -10.58 -1.86 21.58
N ALA A 168 -11.26 -1.30 22.58
CA ALA A 168 -10.72 -1.00 23.91
C ALA A 168 -11.31 -1.92 24.96
N ASN A 169 -10.52 -2.35 25.92
CA ASN A 169 -11.02 -2.99 27.12
C ASN A 169 -11.50 -1.95 28.15
N SER A 170 -12.13 -2.41 29.22
CA SER A 170 -12.67 -1.54 30.31
C SER A 170 -11.57 -0.65 30.89
N ARG A 171 -10.35 -1.17 31.06
CA ARG A 171 -9.22 -0.41 31.62
C ARG A 171 -8.75 0.73 30.71
N ALA A 172 -8.72 0.51 29.40
CA ALA A 172 -8.39 1.55 28.42
C ALA A 172 -9.46 2.65 28.38
N MET A 173 -10.75 2.29 28.44
CA MET A 173 -11.85 3.25 28.51
C MET A 173 -11.80 4.07 29.80
N GLU A 174 -11.49 3.46 30.94
CA GLU A 174 -11.33 4.15 32.24
C GLU A 174 -10.23 5.21 32.15
N ILE A 175 -9.05 4.87 31.62
CA ILE A 175 -7.92 5.81 31.41
C ILE A 175 -8.34 6.97 30.48
N ALA A 176 -9.14 6.67 29.46
CA ALA A 176 -9.63 7.67 28.51
C ALA A 176 -10.79 8.53 29.06
N GLY A 177 -11.36 8.17 30.20
CA GLY A 177 -12.55 8.84 30.80
C GLY A 177 -13.82 8.63 29.97
N VAL A 178 -13.90 7.56 29.18
CA VAL A 178 -15.04 7.25 28.31
C VAL A 178 -16.12 6.53 29.15
N ASN A 179 -17.34 7.04 29.07
CA ASN A 179 -18.52 6.55 29.86
C ASN A 179 -19.84 6.80 29.09
N ALA A 180 -20.98 6.53 29.74
CA ALA A 180 -22.31 6.73 29.17
C ALA A 180 -22.56 8.17 28.66
N ALA A 181 -21.99 9.18 29.32
CA ALA A 181 -22.16 10.59 28.95
C ALA A 181 -21.29 11.02 27.77
N SER A 182 -20.28 10.24 27.37
CA SER A 182 -19.40 10.54 26.26
C SER A 182 -20.17 10.60 24.95
N LYS A 183 -19.93 11.64 24.12
CA LYS A 183 -20.62 11.83 22.84
C LYS A 183 -19.73 11.36 21.68
N SER A 184 -20.33 10.82 20.64
CA SER A 184 -19.65 10.59 19.37
C SER A 184 -19.19 11.91 18.76
N PRO A 185 -17.92 12.05 18.36
CA PRO A 185 -17.44 13.24 17.65
C PRO A 185 -17.98 13.28 16.21
N PRO A 186 -17.96 14.44 15.55
CA PRO A 186 -18.18 14.51 14.11
C PRO A 186 -17.24 13.56 13.36
N GLY A 187 -17.75 12.86 12.35
CA GLY A 187 -16.99 11.86 11.60
C GLY A 187 -16.61 10.60 12.40
N GLY A 188 -17.24 10.34 13.55
CA GLY A 188 -16.98 9.16 14.35
C GLY A 188 -18.20 8.64 15.09
N ARG A 189 -18.16 7.36 15.50
CA ARG A 189 -19.25 6.71 16.24
C ARG A 189 -18.72 5.87 17.39
N ILE A 190 -19.30 6.06 18.58
CA ILE A 190 -19.12 5.18 19.74
C ILE A 190 -20.21 4.11 19.65
N GLU A 191 -19.83 2.85 19.51
CA GLU A 191 -20.79 1.73 19.57
C GLU A 191 -21.28 1.55 21.01
N ARG A 192 -22.59 1.26 21.17
CA ARG A 192 -23.23 1.19 22.48
C ARG A 192 -24.09 -0.05 22.66
N ILE A 193 -24.14 -0.54 23.90
CA ILE A 193 -25.04 -1.60 24.34
C ILE A 193 -25.76 -1.09 25.61
N GLY A 194 -27.08 -1.03 25.57
CA GLY A 194 -27.87 -0.53 26.72
C GLY A 194 -27.56 0.93 27.12
N GLY A 195 -27.04 1.75 26.17
CA GLY A 195 -26.63 3.13 26.43
C GLY A 195 -25.17 3.30 26.84
N GLU A 196 -24.50 2.24 27.29
CA GLU A 196 -23.07 2.25 27.67
C GLU A 196 -22.16 2.02 26.45
N PRO A 197 -20.94 2.63 26.40
CA PRO A 197 -19.94 2.32 25.38
C PRO A 197 -19.59 0.83 25.38
N SER A 198 -19.66 0.20 24.22
CA SER A 198 -19.39 -1.24 24.08
C SER A 198 -17.91 -1.61 24.10
N GLY A 199 -17.03 -0.62 23.98
CA GLY A 199 -15.59 -0.80 23.75
C GLY A 199 -15.16 -0.60 22.31
N ILE A 200 -16.09 -0.37 21.37
CA ILE A 200 -15.79 -0.12 19.96
C ILE A 200 -15.97 1.36 19.61
N PHE A 201 -14.96 1.89 18.93
CA PHE A 201 -14.85 3.28 18.52
C PHE A 201 -14.56 3.34 17.03
N VAL A 202 -15.50 3.84 16.23
CA VAL A 202 -15.42 3.88 14.77
C VAL A 202 -14.89 5.25 14.33
N ASP A 203 -13.92 5.26 13.41
CA ASP A 203 -13.31 6.42 12.76
C ASP A 203 -12.86 7.50 13.77
N ALA A 204 -13.30 8.75 13.66
CA ALA A 204 -12.86 9.83 14.56
C ALA A 204 -13.08 9.54 16.06
N ALA A 205 -14.01 8.64 16.41
CA ALA A 205 -14.22 8.24 17.80
C ALA A 205 -13.04 7.42 18.36
N ALA A 206 -12.25 6.75 17.52
CA ALA A 206 -11.06 6.02 17.94
C ALA A 206 -10.05 6.93 18.68
N ASN A 207 -9.98 8.21 18.34
CA ASN A 207 -9.12 9.19 19.01
C ASN A 207 -9.51 9.45 20.48
N LEU A 208 -10.74 9.12 20.90
CA LEU A 208 -11.13 9.28 22.30
C LEU A 208 -10.26 8.42 23.23
N VAL A 209 -9.86 7.23 22.76
CA VAL A 209 -8.98 6.31 23.49
C VAL A 209 -7.57 6.35 22.93
N GLY A 210 -7.41 6.35 21.60
CA GLY A 210 -6.12 6.26 20.90
C GLY A 210 -5.10 7.32 21.32
N LYS A 211 -5.52 8.55 21.65
CA LYS A 211 -4.62 9.61 22.13
C LYS A 211 -3.93 9.32 23.48
N PHE A 212 -4.41 8.33 24.24
CA PHE A 212 -3.78 7.87 25.49
C PHE A 212 -2.84 6.68 25.29
N VAL A 213 -2.87 6.08 24.11
CA VAL A 213 -1.92 5.03 23.73
C VAL A 213 -0.53 5.65 23.58
N PRO A 214 0.52 5.07 24.20
CA PRO A 214 1.87 5.62 24.10
C PRO A 214 2.35 5.74 22.65
N ALA A 215 2.79 6.94 22.25
CA ALA A 215 3.35 7.13 20.91
C ALA A 215 4.70 6.41 20.78
N PRO A 216 4.98 5.78 19.63
CA PRO A 216 6.26 5.13 19.36
C PRO A 216 7.42 6.14 19.40
N LYS A 217 8.54 5.74 19.98
CA LYS A 217 9.77 6.54 20.01
C LYS A 217 10.48 6.52 18.64
N PRO A 218 11.35 7.51 18.34
CA PRO A 218 12.08 7.53 17.07
C PRO A 218 12.82 6.24 16.73
N LEU A 219 13.50 5.62 17.70
CA LEU A 219 14.19 4.34 17.49
C LEU A 219 13.22 3.19 17.16
N GLU A 220 12.03 3.16 17.78
CA GLU A 220 11.01 2.14 17.51
C GLU A 220 10.45 2.30 16.09
N ARG A 221 10.32 3.55 15.61
CA ARG A 221 9.96 3.84 14.23
C ARG A 221 11.04 3.40 13.24
N ASP A 222 12.32 3.63 13.56
CA ASP A 222 13.43 3.22 12.70
C ASP A 222 13.52 1.68 12.61
N ILE A 223 13.28 0.96 13.72
CA ILE A 223 13.18 -0.50 13.72
C ILE A 223 11.98 -0.96 12.87
N ALA A 224 10.81 -0.32 13.05
CA ALA A 224 9.61 -0.64 12.29
C ALA A 224 9.83 -0.44 10.78
N LEU A 225 10.47 0.65 10.37
CA LEU A 225 10.84 0.89 8.98
C LEU A 225 11.78 -0.21 8.45
N GLY A 226 12.76 -0.64 9.25
CA GLY A 226 13.68 -1.72 8.88
C GLY A 226 12.95 -3.04 8.61
N GLU A 227 12.02 -3.43 9.49
CA GLU A 227 11.22 -4.65 9.31
C GLU A 227 10.24 -4.53 8.13
N ALA A 228 9.61 -3.38 7.94
CA ALA A 228 8.76 -3.13 6.77
C ALA A 228 9.51 -3.31 5.45
N GLN A 229 10.71 -2.71 5.32
CA GLN A 229 11.54 -2.84 4.11
C GLN A 229 11.90 -4.31 3.84
N LYS A 230 12.34 -5.05 4.85
CA LYS A 230 12.67 -6.49 4.71
C LYS A 230 11.46 -7.28 4.21
N LYS A 231 10.28 -7.04 4.81
CA LYS A 231 9.05 -7.73 4.41
C LYS A 231 8.65 -7.39 2.98
N LEU A 232 8.62 -6.12 2.61
CA LEU A 232 8.26 -5.66 1.27
C LEU A 232 9.21 -6.22 0.20
N HIS A 233 10.52 -6.17 0.44
CA HIS A 233 11.50 -6.75 -0.47
C HIS A 233 11.38 -8.27 -0.62
N SER A 234 11.02 -8.99 0.46
CA SER A 234 10.78 -10.44 0.38
C SER A 234 9.58 -10.80 -0.51
N LEU A 235 8.71 -9.84 -0.79
CA LEU A 235 7.55 -9.96 -1.66
C LEU A 235 7.77 -9.34 -3.06
N GLY A 236 8.99 -8.87 -3.35
CA GLY A 236 9.33 -8.28 -4.65
C GLY A 236 8.91 -6.82 -4.82
N ILE A 237 8.47 -6.16 -3.75
CA ILE A 237 8.09 -4.74 -3.78
C ILE A 237 9.35 -3.89 -3.66
N THR A 238 9.58 -3.03 -4.66
CA THR A 238 10.71 -2.10 -4.74
C THR A 238 10.32 -0.66 -4.50
N ALA A 239 9.03 -0.34 -4.67
CA ALA A 239 8.48 0.98 -4.42
C ALA A 239 7.08 0.90 -3.80
N ILE A 240 6.72 1.90 -3.00
CA ILE A 240 5.41 1.99 -2.35
C ILE A 240 4.95 3.45 -2.25
N ALA A 241 3.67 3.68 -2.54
CA ALA A 241 3.02 4.94 -2.23
C ALA A 241 2.51 4.88 -0.78
N ASP A 242 3.17 5.62 0.12
CA ASP A 242 2.89 5.64 1.55
C ASP A 242 1.79 6.65 1.86
N MET A 243 0.60 6.16 2.20
CA MET A 243 -0.62 6.95 2.33
C MET A 243 -0.86 7.39 3.77
N GLY A 244 -0.64 8.69 4.05
CA GLY A 244 -0.85 9.28 5.36
C GLY A 244 0.41 9.51 6.16
N THR A 245 1.55 9.72 5.49
CA THR A 245 2.84 10.02 6.11
C THR A 245 2.74 11.16 7.12
N SER A 246 3.07 10.89 8.37
CA SER A 246 3.22 11.91 9.43
C SER A 246 4.60 12.55 9.40
N MET A 247 4.77 13.67 10.12
CA MET A 247 6.10 14.29 10.32
C MET A 247 7.09 13.30 10.95
N ASP A 248 6.67 12.51 11.92
CA ASP A 248 7.54 11.54 12.59
C ASP A 248 7.99 10.42 11.66
N ASP A 249 7.08 9.93 10.78
CA ASP A 249 7.38 8.93 9.76
C ASP A 249 8.37 9.49 8.73
N TRP A 250 8.10 10.70 8.25
CA TRP A 250 9.01 11.41 7.34
C TRP A 250 10.42 11.56 7.92
N GLN A 251 10.51 11.90 9.21
CA GLN A 251 11.82 11.99 9.89
C GLN A 251 12.53 10.64 9.96
N SER A 252 11.81 9.53 10.16
CA SER A 252 12.40 8.17 10.10
C SER A 252 12.89 7.84 8.70
N TYR A 253 12.12 8.14 7.66
CA TYR A 253 12.55 7.96 6.27
C TYR A 253 13.81 8.78 5.94
N ARG A 254 13.85 10.03 6.43
CA ARG A 254 15.02 10.89 6.29
C ARG A 254 16.25 10.32 7.00
N ARG A 255 16.12 9.89 8.26
CA ARG A 255 17.23 9.24 8.99
C ARG A 255 17.76 8.02 8.27
N ALA A 256 16.86 7.17 7.75
CA ALA A 256 17.24 6.00 6.97
C ALA A 256 18.00 6.39 5.68
N GLY A 257 17.53 7.42 4.98
CA GLY A 257 18.17 7.92 3.78
C GLY A 257 19.53 8.55 4.05
N ASP A 258 19.64 9.40 5.08
CA ASP A 258 20.88 10.05 5.49
C ASP A 258 21.94 9.03 5.95
N ALA A 259 21.51 7.94 6.62
CA ALA A 259 22.38 6.86 7.06
C ALA A 259 22.63 5.77 5.96
N GLY A 260 22.00 5.90 4.78
CA GLY A 260 22.25 5.02 3.63
C GLY A 260 21.57 3.64 3.69
N TRP A 261 20.66 3.39 4.64
CA TRP A 261 19.93 2.11 4.74
C TRP A 261 18.47 2.17 4.28
N LEU A 262 18.02 3.29 3.68
CA LEU A 262 16.76 3.33 2.95
C LEU A 262 16.95 2.60 1.62
N THR A 263 16.35 1.42 1.48
CA THR A 263 16.51 0.55 0.31
C THR A 263 15.29 0.50 -0.60
N ILE A 264 14.10 0.74 -0.05
CA ILE A 264 12.84 0.84 -0.82
C ILE A 264 12.62 2.27 -1.32
N ARG A 265 11.88 2.43 -2.42
CA ARG A 265 11.40 3.75 -2.86
C ARG A 265 10.08 4.08 -2.20
N ILE A 266 10.01 5.21 -1.51
CA ILE A 266 8.81 5.70 -0.84
C ILE A 266 8.32 6.97 -1.52
N ILE A 267 7.13 6.90 -2.08
CA ILE A 267 6.38 8.05 -2.58
C ILE A 267 5.39 8.43 -1.48
N ALA A 268 5.76 9.40 -0.65
CA ALA A 268 4.97 9.79 0.50
C ALA A 268 3.83 10.73 0.10
N TYR A 269 2.67 10.47 0.69
CA TYR A 269 1.50 11.35 0.69
C TYR A 269 1.23 11.76 2.13
N ALA A 270 1.39 13.03 2.44
CA ALA A 270 1.24 13.52 3.80
C ALA A 270 -0.19 13.30 4.34
N GLY A 271 -0.32 12.94 5.59
CA GLY A 271 -1.61 12.80 6.26
C GLY A 271 -2.23 14.18 6.56
N GLY A 272 -2.94 14.75 5.58
CA GLY A 272 -3.56 16.08 5.65
C GLY A 272 -2.63 17.24 5.31
N ILE A 273 -3.24 18.41 5.10
CA ILE A 273 -2.54 19.63 4.66
C ILE A 273 -1.50 20.12 5.67
N ASP A 274 -1.78 19.99 6.96
CA ASP A 274 -0.84 20.46 8.00
C ASP A 274 0.49 19.68 7.94
N ASN A 275 0.44 18.36 7.83
CA ASN A 275 1.65 17.56 7.63
C ASN A 275 2.32 17.86 6.28
N MET A 276 1.56 18.06 5.21
CA MET A 276 2.08 18.43 3.89
C MET A 276 2.93 19.70 3.98
N VAL A 277 2.38 20.76 4.58
CA VAL A 277 3.07 22.06 4.76
C VAL A 277 4.27 21.91 5.70
N ALA A 278 4.11 21.20 6.81
CA ALA A 278 5.18 21.02 7.79
C ALA A 278 6.38 20.24 7.21
N ILE A 279 6.15 19.24 6.36
CA ILE A 279 7.19 18.39 5.76
C ILE A 279 7.88 19.08 4.59
N ALA A 280 7.14 19.69 3.66
CA ALA A 280 7.68 20.13 2.38
C ALA A 280 7.46 21.61 2.07
N GLY A 281 6.70 22.33 2.89
CA GLY A 281 6.38 23.74 2.63
C GLY A 281 5.43 23.92 1.45
N PRO A 282 5.65 24.92 0.57
CA PRO A 282 4.67 25.30 -0.46
C PRO A 282 4.82 24.53 -1.79
N ARG A 283 5.56 23.44 -1.84
CA ARG A 283 5.72 22.61 -3.05
C ARG A 283 6.21 21.20 -2.71
N PRO A 284 5.92 20.19 -3.57
CA PRO A 284 6.45 18.84 -3.40
C PRO A 284 7.97 18.83 -3.22
N SER A 285 8.47 17.90 -2.40
CA SER A 285 9.92 17.75 -2.27
C SER A 285 10.53 17.27 -3.60
N PRO A 286 11.79 17.61 -3.90
CA PRO A 286 12.51 16.90 -4.93
C PRO A 286 12.62 15.42 -4.55
N TRP A 287 12.98 14.59 -5.52
CA TRP A 287 13.42 13.24 -5.24
C TRP A 287 14.73 13.26 -4.45
N LEU A 288 14.79 12.51 -3.35
CA LEU A 288 15.92 12.42 -2.44
C LEU A 288 16.54 11.01 -2.50
N TYR A 289 17.81 10.89 -2.11
CA TYR A 289 18.50 9.61 -1.92
C TYR A 289 18.51 8.70 -3.15
N ASN A 290 18.88 9.23 -4.31
CA ASN A 290 18.84 8.54 -5.60
C ASN A 290 17.41 8.03 -5.93
N ASP A 291 16.46 8.95 -5.87
CA ASP A 291 15.05 8.73 -6.14
C ASP A 291 14.37 7.68 -5.22
N LYS A 292 14.80 7.59 -3.94
CA LYS A 292 14.20 6.68 -2.98
C LYS A 292 13.17 7.32 -2.05
N LEU A 293 13.10 8.64 -1.99
CA LEU A 293 12.13 9.31 -1.13
C LEU A 293 11.64 10.59 -1.80
N ARG A 294 10.32 10.78 -1.81
CA ARG A 294 9.68 12.02 -2.25
C ARG A 294 8.38 12.23 -1.50
N LEU A 295 8.12 13.45 -1.01
CA LEU A 295 6.76 13.87 -0.68
C LEU A 295 6.13 14.44 -1.95
N GLY A 296 5.24 13.66 -2.58
CA GLY A 296 4.60 14.01 -3.86
C GLY A 296 3.17 14.53 -3.72
N GLY A 297 2.49 14.23 -2.61
CA GLY A 297 1.09 14.52 -2.48
C GLY A 297 0.57 14.59 -1.05
N VAL A 298 -0.74 14.68 -0.93
CA VAL A 298 -1.49 14.69 0.31
C VAL A 298 -2.60 13.66 0.28
N LYS A 299 -2.74 12.88 1.36
CA LYS A 299 -3.86 11.95 1.60
C LYS A 299 -4.96 12.68 2.35
N LEU A 300 -6.17 12.60 1.81
CA LEU A 300 -7.40 13.11 2.41
C LEU A 300 -8.41 11.97 2.56
N TYR A 301 -9.32 12.09 3.52
CA TYR A 301 -10.36 11.10 3.78
C TYR A 301 -11.73 11.75 3.67
N LEU A 302 -12.61 11.20 2.82
CA LEU A 302 -13.98 11.71 2.67
C LEU A 302 -15.00 10.85 3.41
N ASP A 303 -14.73 9.54 3.56
CA ASP A 303 -15.58 8.60 4.30
C ASP A 303 -14.75 7.51 5.00
N GLY A 304 -15.46 6.57 5.63
CA GLY A 304 -14.87 5.40 6.27
C GLY A 304 -15.02 4.11 5.45
N ALA A 305 -14.79 2.95 6.09
CA ALA A 305 -14.80 1.65 5.43
C ALA A 305 -16.18 0.99 5.36
N LEU A 306 -16.36 0.09 4.37
CA LEU A 306 -17.60 -0.68 4.19
C LEU A 306 -17.87 -1.61 5.38
N GLY A 307 -16.84 -2.30 5.89
CA GLY A 307 -16.95 -3.28 6.97
C GLY A 307 -17.42 -2.71 8.28
N SER A 308 -16.98 -1.51 8.65
CA SER A 308 -17.40 -0.78 9.85
C SER A 308 -18.69 0.03 9.65
N ARG A 309 -19.31 0.00 8.47
CA ARG A 309 -20.44 0.86 8.05
C ARG A 309 -20.10 2.35 8.15
N GLY A 310 -18.85 2.71 7.86
CA GLY A 310 -18.36 4.07 7.75
C GLY A 310 -18.42 4.62 6.32
N ALA A 311 -18.40 3.77 5.30
CA ALA A 311 -18.48 4.20 3.90
C ALA A 311 -19.77 4.99 3.64
N TRP A 312 -19.64 6.19 3.03
CA TRP A 312 -20.76 7.10 2.83
C TRP A 312 -21.53 6.74 1.55
N LEU A 313 -22.76 6.28 1.76
CA LEU A 313 -23.64 5.76 0.73
C LEU A 313 -24.78 6.73 0.37
N LYS A 314 -25.19 6.76 -0.90
CA LYS A 314 -26.37 7.50 -1.38
C LYS A 314 -27.68 6.97 -0.77
N LYS A 315 -27.73 5.66 -0.47
CA LYS A 315 -28.87 5.00 0.18
C LYS A 315 -28.40 4.27 1.45
N PRO A 316 -29.29 4.07 2.45
CA PRO A 316 -28.92 3.35 3.66
C PRO A 316 -28.33 1.97 3.39
N TYR A 317 -27.50 1.50 4.30
CA TYR A 317 -27.01 0.11 4.32
C TYR A 317 -28.22 -0.85 4.34
N ALA A 318 -28.13 -1.92 3.58
CA ALA A 318 -29.24 -2.89 3.49
C ALA A 318 -29.45 -3.63 4.82
N ASP A 319 -28.37 -3.83 5.58
CA ASP A 319 -28.36 -4.49 6.90
C ASP A 319 -28.35 -3.51 8.09
N ALA A 320 -28.54 -2.20 7.85
CA ALA A 320 -28.61 -1.18 8.89
C ALA A 320 -29.53 -0.03 8.47
N ALA A 321 -30.82 -0.19 8.68
CA ALA A 321 -31.84 0.78 8.28
C ALA A 321 -31.53 2.19 8.85
N GLY A 322 -31.60 3.20 7.97
CA GLY A 322 -31.38 4.59 8.32
C GLY A 322 -29.90 5.00 8.45
N GLN A 323 -28.93 4.09 8.35
CA GLN A 323 -27.50 4.41 8.32
C GLN A 323 -27.00 4.54 6.88
N THR A 324 -26.35 5.67 6.57
CA THR A 324 -25.74 5.95 5.26
C THR A 324 -24.21 6.07 5.36
N GLY A 325 -23.61 5.71 6.47
CA GLY A 325 -22.18 5.88 6.72
C GLY A 325 -21.83 7.26 7.28
N LEU A 326 -20.57 7.66 7.12
CA LEU A 326 -19.99 8.87 7.72
C LEU A 326 -19.34 9.72 6.63
N GLN A 327 -19.81 10.94 6.46
CA GLN A 327 -19.12 11.97 5.68
C GLN A 327 -18.15 12.70 6.60
N PHE A 328 -16.84 12.66 6.31
CA PHE A 328 -15.82 13.26 7.16
C PHE A 328 -15.61 14.75 6.88
N LEU A 329 -15.71 15.15 5.63
CA LEU A 329 -15.51 16.52 5.17
C LEU A 329 -16.77 17.01 4.41
N ALA A 330 -17.17 18.24 4.69
CA ALA A 330 -18.23 18.88 3.91
C ALA A 330 -17.76 19.13 2.47
N SER A 331 -18.72 19.25 1.50
CA SER A 331 -18.43 19.46 0.08
C SER A 331 -17.54 20.69 -0.19
N ALA A 332 -17.76 21.78 0.53
CA ALA A 332 -16.90 22.97 0.41
C ALA A 332 -15.50 22.75 1.01
N GLU A 333 -15.40 21.98 2.06
CA GLU A 333 -14.14 21.71 2.75
C GLU A 333 -13.20 20.85 1.90
N ILE A 334 -13.69 19.74 1.33
CA ILE A 334 -12.87 18.91 0.44
C ILE A 334 -12.37 19.70 -0.76
N ARG A 335 -13.21 20.54 -1.39
CA ARG A 335 -12.80 21.41 -2.49
C ARG A 335 -11.70 22.38 -2.08
N ASN A 336 -11.84 23.03 -0.93
CA ASN A 336 -10.82 23.96 -0.40
C ASN A 336 -9.47 23.26 -0.16
N LEU A 337 -9.48 22.03 0.39
CA LEU A 337 -8.25 21.24 0.59
C LEU A 337 -7.61 20.83 -0.74
N MET A 338 -8.42 20.41 -1.73
CA MET A 338 -7.96 20.08 -3.07
C MET A 338 -7.38 21.31 -3.79
N VAL A 339 -8.03 22.47 -3.70
CA VAL A 339 -7.53 23.76 -4.23
C VAL A 339 -6.18 24.08 -3.61
N ARG A 340 -6.06 23.99 -2.29
CA ARG A 340 -4.82 24.28 -1.59
C ARG A 340 -3.67 23.38 -2.07
N ALA A 341 -3.91 22.07 -2.15
CA ALA A 341 -2.89 21.13 -2.65
C ALA A 341 -2.50 21.43 -4.10
N SER A 342 -3.47 21.71 -4.98
CA SER A 342 -3.24 22.02 -6.40
C SER A 342 -2.46 23.34 -6.59
N MET A 343 -2.76 24.37 -5.82
CA MET A 343 -2.01 25.65 -5.85
C MET A 343 -0.53 25.46 -5.49
N ASP A 344 -0.25 24.58 -4.56
CA ASP A 344 1.10 24.25 -4.11
C ASP A 344 1.75 23.15 -4.98
N GLY A 345 1.05 22.63 -6.01
CA GLY A 345 1.55 21.62 -6.94
C GLY A 345 1.64 20.20 -6.38
N PHE A 346 0.93 19.90 -5.28
CA PHE A 346 0.82 18.55 -4.73
C PHE A 346 -0.31 17.78 -5.38
N GLN A 347 -0.08 16.50 -5.60
CA GLN A 347 -1.13 15.55 -5.99
C GLN A 347 -2.05 15.28 -4.80
N THR A 348 -3.37 15.22 -5.05
CA THR A 348 -4.33 14.75 -4.03
C THR A 348 -4.61 13.27 -4.20
N ALA A 349 -4.62 12.53 -3.08
CA ALA A 349 -5.05 11.15 -2.97
C ALA A 349 -6.21 11.11 -1.97
N ILE A 350 -7.44 10.88 -2.47
CA ILE A 350 -8.66 11.04 -1.69
C ILE A 350 -9.31 9.69 -1.46
N HIS A 351 -9.38 9.26 -0.20
CA HIS A 351 -10.11 8.07 0.20
C HIS A 351 -11.62 8.27 -0.05
N ALA A 352 -12.19 7.43 -0.88
CA ALA A 352 -13.61 7.37 -1.16
C ALA A 352 -14.05 5.93 -1.46
N ILE A 353 -14.76 5.32 -0.52
CA ILE A 353 -15.26 3.94 -0.62
C ILE A 353 -16.72 3.91 -1.07
N GLY A 354 -17.58 4.68 -0.42
CA GLY A 354 -19.01 4.70 -0.73
C GLY A 354 -19.36 5.43 -2.02
N ASP A 355 -20.52 5.10 -2.59
CA ASP A 355 -21.01 5.68 -3.84
C ASP A 355 -21.33 7.18 -3.72
N ALA A 356 -21.71 7.66 -2.54
CA ALA A 356 -21.87 9.10 -2.28
C ALA A 356 -20.51 9.81 -2.20
N ALA A 357 -19.51 9.21 -1.54
CA ALA A 357 -18.17 9.75 -1.44
C ALA A 357 -17.50 9.83 -2.82
N ASN A 358 -17.57 8.76 -3.61
CA ASN A 358 -17.03 8.74 -4.97
C ASN A 358 -17.70 9.81 -5.87
N ALA A 359 -19.03 9.95 -5.81
CA ALA A 359 -19.76 10.97 -6.57
C ALA A 359 -19.32 12.39 -6.18
N GLU A 360 -19.12 12.66 -4.89
CA GLU A 360 -18.66 13.96 -4.38
C GLU A 360 -17.25 14.29 -4.86
N VAL A 361 -16.30 13.34 -4.77
CA VAL A 361 -14.91 13.55 -5.23
C VAL A 361 -14.88 13.78 -6.75
N ILE A 362 -15.63 12.97 -7.52
CA ILE A 362 -15.72 13.14 -8.99
C ILE A 362 -16.28 14.52 -9.32
N SER A 363 -17.34 14.98 -8.63
CA SER A 363 -17.91 16.31 -8.82
C SER A 363 -16.90 17.42 -8.51
N ALA A 364 -16.11 17.28 -7.43
CA ALA A 364 -15.08 18.23 -7.09
C ALA A 364 -13.96 18.28 -8.15
N ILE A 365 -13.55 17.12 -8.69
CA ILE A 365 -12.56 17.04 -9.77
C ILE A 365 -13.08 17.69 -11.05
N GLU A 366 -14.33 17.41 -11.45
CA GLU A 366 -14.96 18.03 -12.63
C GLU A 366 -14.93 19.56 -12.53
N GLU A 367 -15.34 20.12 -11.38
CA GLU A 367 -15.33 21.56 -11.12
C GLU A 367 -13.90 22.15 -11.14
N LEU A 368 -12.97 21.54 -10.43
CA LEU A 368 -11.61 22.06 -10.29
C LEU A 368 -10.78 21.90 -11.57
N SER A 369 -11.05 20.91 -12.39
CA SER A 369 -10.36 20.70 -13.67
C SER A 369 -10.62 21.83 -14.67
N ASP A 370 -11.65 22.64 -14.49
CA ASP A 370 -11.86 23.86 -15.27
C ASP A 370 -10.88 24.98 -14.92
N THR A 371 -10.43 25.03 -13.67
CA THR A 371 -9.48 26.02 -13.17
C THR A 371 -8.03 25.53 -13.26
N TYR A 372 -7.76 24.29 -12.84
CA TYR A 372 -6.42 23.70 -12.80
C TYR A 372 -6.19 22.83 -14.04
N LYS A 373 -5.67 23.43 -15.12
CA LYS A 373 -5.49 22.79 -16.45
C LYS A 373 -4.23 21.91 -16.58
N GLY A 374 -3.36 21.84 -15.58
CA GLY A 374 -2.15 21.02 -15.60
C GLY A 374 -2.43 19.52 -15.43
N ASP A 375 -1.39 18.71 -15.53
CA ASP A 375 -1.43 17.27 -15.25
C ASP A 375 -1.52 17.06 -13.73
N GLN A 376 -2.75 17.05 -13.20
CA GLN A 376 -3.00 16.90 -11.75
C GLN A 376 -2.94 15.44 -11.31
N ARG A 377 -3.29 14.49 -12.21
CA ARG A 377 -3.42 13.06 -11.88
C ARG A 377 -4.19 12.86 -10.58
N TRP A 378 -5.39 13.46 -10.51
CA TRP A 378 -6.28 13.31 -9.36
C TRP A 378 -6.41 11.84 -8.97
N ARG A 379 -6.11 11.48 -7.73
CA ARG A 379 -6.24 10.10 -7.26
C ARG A 379 -7.47 9.95 -6.39
N ILE A 380 -8.28 8.96 -6.70
CA ILE A 380 -9.32 8.46 -5.82
C ILE A 380 -8.85 7.10 -5.33
N GLU A 381 -8.70 7.00 -4.01
CA GLU A 381 -8.23 5.78 -3.35
C GLU A 381 -9.42 4.88 -3.03
N HIS A 382 -9.25 3.60 -3.24
CA HIS A 382 -10.18 2.50 -3.06
C HIS A 382 -11.23 2.40 -4.16
N VAL A 383 -12.04 3.42 -4.43
CA VAL A 383 -13.07 3.41 -5.50
C VAL A 383 -13.92 2.13 -5.43
N GLN A 384 -14.28 1.70 -4.19
CA GLN A 384 -14.87 0.37 -4.01
C GLN A 384 -16.30 0.28 -4.52
N ILE A 385 -17.12 1.28 -4.21
CA ILE A 385 -18.53 1.32 -4.61
C ILE A 385 -18.76 2.60 -5.40
N VAL A 386 -19.11 2.45 -6.67
CA VAL A 386 -19.40 3.57 -7.58
C VAL A 386 -20.81 3.40 -8.14
N ASP A 387 -21.59 4.46 -8.13
CA ASP A 387 -22.86 4.44 -8.86
C ASP A 387 -22.58 4.21 -10.35
N PRO A 388 -23.25 3.27 -11.03
CA PRO A 388 -23.02 3.02 -12.45
C PRO A 388 -23.08 4.25 -13.35
N VAL A 389 -23.84 5.29 -12.98
CA VAL A 389 -23.93 6.56 -13.74
C VAL A 389 -22.63 7.38 -13.65
N ASP A 390 -21.83 7.17 -12.63
CA ASP A 390 -20.57 7.89 -12.41
C ASP A 390 -19.35 7.16 -12.98
N LEU A 391 -19.44 5.86 -13.31
CA LEU A 391 -18.32 5.06 -13.82
C LEU A 391 -17.64 5.67 -15.05
N GLN A 392 -18.42 6.19 -16.00
CA GLN A 392 -17.89 6.82 -17.21
C GLN A 392 -17.09 8.10 -16.95
N LYS A 393 -17.34 8.76 -15.82
CA LYS A 393 -16.62 9.99 -15.43
C LYS A 393 -15.20 9.69 -14.96
N LEU A 394 -14.92 8.50 -14.44
CA LEU A 394 -13.58 8.06 -13.99
C LEU A 394 -12.57 7.99 -15.16
N GLY A 395 -13.03 7.91 -16.41
CA GLY A 395 -12.20 8.03 -17.62
C GLY A 395 -11.87 9.46 -18.03
N ARG A 396 -12.30 10.48 -17.28
CA ARG A 396 -12.11 11.90 -17.62
C ARG A 396 -11.12 12.57 -16.69
N HIS A 397 -10.64 13.75 -17.06
CA HIS A 397 -9.82 14.64 -16.24
C HIS A 397 -8.52 14.00 -15.68
N GLY A 398 -8.04 12.90 -16.29
CA GLY A 398 -6.83 12.20 -15.82
C GLY A 398 -6.99 11.54 -14.46
N ILE A 399 -8.21 11.18 -14.06
CA ILE A 399 -8.47 10.51 -12.78
C ILE A 399 -7.76 9.15 -12.74
N ILE A 400 -7.09 8.89 -11.63
CA ILE A 400 -6.47 7.62 -11.30
C ILE A 400 -7.33 6.91 -10.26
N SER A 401 -7.82 5.72 -10.59
CA SER A 401 -8.48 4.82 -9.66
C SER A 401 -7.42 3.91 -9.02
N SER A 402 -7.04 4.25 -7.79
CA SER A 402 -6.05 3.50 -7.02
C SER A 402 -6.80 2.47 -6.17
N MET A 403 -6.69 1.20 -6.57
CA MET A 403 -7.55 0.14 -6.05
C MET A 403 -6.75 -1.04 -5.53
N GLN A 404 -7.38 -1.84 -4.67
CA GLN A 404 -6.76 -2.99 -4.02
C GLN A 404 -7.53 -4.26 -4.43
N PRO A 405 -6.98 -5.09 -5.34
CA PRO A 405 -7.70 -6.27 -5.80
C PRO A 405 -8.07 -7.26 -4.68
N VAL A 406 -7.26 -7.34 -3.63
CA VAL A 406 -7.53 -8.23 -2.49
C VAL A 406 -8.72 -7.75 -1.66
N HIS A 407 -8.99 -6.43 -1.56
CA HIS A 407 -10.20 -5.92 -0.88
C HIS A 407 -11.49 -6.55 -1.45
N GLN A 408 -11.57 -6.73 -2.78
CA GLN A 408 -12.74 -7.37 -3.37
C GLN A 408 -12.92 -8.80 -2.86
N THR A 409 -11.83 -9.55 -2.70
CA THR A 409 -11.91 -10.94 -2.26
C THR A 409 -12.26 -11.08 -0.78
N SER A 410 -11.79 -10.16 0.05
CA SER A 410 -12.11 -10.11 1.48
C SER A 410 -13.51 -9.57 1.73
N ASP A 411 -13.89 -8.49 1.06
CA ASP A 411 -15.16 -7.78 1.28
C ASP A 411 -16.37 -8.50 0.70
N ARG A 412 -16.21 -9.36 -0.32
CA ARG A 412 -17.32 -10.09 -0.95
C ARG A 412 -18.19 -10.84 0.06
N LEU A 413 -17.62 -11.28 1.18
CA LEU A 413 -18.33 -12.02 2.22
C LEU A 413 -19.41 -11.17 2.92
N MET A 414 -19.27 -9.84 2.89
CA MET A 414 -20.19 -8.92 3.53
C MET A 414 -20.80 -7.91 2.57
N ALA A 415 -20.21 -7.68 1.39
CA ALA A 415 -20.59 -6.61 0.48
C ALA A 415 -22.08 -6.68 0.09
N GLU A 416 -22.60 -7.88 -0.20
CA GLU A 416 -24.01 -8.06 -0.54
C GLU A 416 -24.94 -7.77 0.66
N ALA A 417 -24.57 -8.18 1.86
CA ALA A 417 -25.33 -7.86 3.07
C ALA A 417 -25.36 -6.35 3.34
N ARG A 418 -24.23 -5.66 3.09
CA ARG A 418 -24.13 -4.20 3.30
C ARG A 418 -24.91 -3.39 2.26
N LEU A 419 -24.88 -3.83 1.01
CA LEU A 419 -25.35 -3.03 -0.15
C LEU A 419 -26.71 -3.49 -0.68
N GLY A 420 -27.04 -4.78 -0.55
CA GLY A 420 -28.07 -5.46 -1.33
C GLY A 420 -27.58 -5.74 -2.76
N SER A 421 -28.19 -6.73 -3.43
CA SER A 421 -27.75 -7.23 -4.74
C SER A 421 -27.73 -6.15 -5.86
N GLU A 422 -28.66 -5.20 -5.82
CA GLU A 422 -28.80 -4.16 -6.86
C GLU A 422 -27.60 -3.21 -6.92
N ARG A 423 -26.98 -2.89 -5.79
CA ARG A 423 -25.85 -1.94 -5.70
C ARG A 423 -24.51 -2.56 -5.98
N LEU A 424 -24.44 -3.86 -6.20
CA LEU A 424 -23.20 -4.55 -6.55
C LEU A 424 -22.69 -4.23 -7.97
N ASN A 425 -23.52 -3.66 -8.85
CA ASN A 425 -23.15 -3.36 -10.25
C ASN A 425 -22.00 -2.35 -10.41
N GLY A 426 -21.75 -1.51 -9.40
CA GLY A 426 -20.61 -0.58 -9.35
C GLY A 426 -19.56 -0.96 -8.32
N ALA A 427 -19.62 -2.20 -7.76
CA ALA A 427 -18.70 -2.62 -6.72
C ALA A 427 -17.42 -3.21 -7.32
N TYR A 428 -16.26 -2.65 -6.95
CA TYR A 428 -14.94 -3.11 -7.40
C TYR A 428 -14.85 -3.24 -8.92
N ALA A 429 -15.29 -2.22 -9.67
CA ALA A 429 -15.61 -2.24 -11.09
C ALA A 429 -14.38 -1.96 -11.98
N TRP A 430 -13.28 -2.71 -11.81
CA TRP A 430 -11.99 -2.45 -12.46
C TRP A 430 -12.07 -2.45 -13.98
N GLN A 431 -12.73 -3.46 -14.57
CA GLN A 431 -12.83 -3.58 -16.01
C GLN A 431 -13.75 -2.51 -16.60
N SER A 432 -14.82 -2.16 -15.89
CA SER A 432 -15.71 -1.06 -16.30
C SER A 432 -14.99 0.28 -16.29
N ILE A 433 -14.17 0.55 -15.26
CA ILE A 433 -13.32 1.75 -15.18
C ILE A 433 -12.30 1.76 -16.33
N ALA A 434 -11.61 0.65 -16.59
CA ALA A 434 -10.65 0.54 -17.68
C ALA A 434 -11.31 0.78 -19.06
N ARG A 435 -12.50 0.21 -19.29
CA ARG A 435 -13.30 0.44 -20.53
C ARG A 435 -13.75 1.88 -20.69
N ALA A 436 -13.99 2.58 -19.60
CA ALA A 436 -14.29 4.02 -19.61
C ALA A 436 -13.04 4.89 -19.92
N GLY A 437 -11.85 4.31 -20.05
CA GLY A 437 -10.59 5.02 -20.24
C GLY A 437 -9.91 5.45 -18.93
N GLY A 438 -10.43 5.01 -17.77
CA GLY A 438 -9.86 5.28 -16.46
C GLY A 438 -8.48 4.63 -16.30
N LYS A 439 -7.61 5.31 -15.55
CA LYS A 439 -6.28 4.83 -15.22
C LYS A 439 -6.33 4.00 -13.93
N LEU A 440 -5.85 2.75 -13.99
CA LEU A 440 -5.79 1.86 -12.84
C LEU A 440 -4.37 1.86 -12.25
N ALA A 441 -4.28 1.93 -10.94
CA ALA A 441 -3.08 1.62 -10.17
C ALA A 441 -3.47 0.64 -9.06
N PHE A 442 -2.69 -0.43 -8.87
CA PHE A 442 -3.00 -1.44 -7.88
C PHE A 442 -2.03 -1.43 -6.71
N GLY A 443 -2.55 -1.66 -5.54
CA GLY A 443 -1.81 -1.75 -4.29
C GLY A 443 -2.43 -2.77 -3.34
N SER A 444 -1.89 -2.88 -2.15
CA SER A 444 -2.37 -3.80 -1.12
C SER A 444 -3.18 -3.13 -0.02
N ASP A 445 -2.94 -1.84 0.21
CA ASP A 445 -3.36 -1.14 1.42
C ASP A 445 -2.79 -1.77 2.70
N VAL A 446 -1.56 -2.33 2.57
CA VAL A 446 -0.87 -2.93 3.72
C VAL A 446 -0.76 -1.94 4.89
N PRO A 447 -1.10 -2.32 6.10
CA PRO A 447 -1.36 -3.65 6.64
C PRO A 447 -2.86 -4.02 6.76
N VAL A 448 -3.74 -3.36 6.02
CA VAL A 448 -5.17 -3.75 5.94
C VAL A 448 -5.29 -5.14 5.33
N GLU A 449 -4.59 -5.35 4.23
CA GLU A 449 -4.42 -6.64 3.59
C GLU A 449 -2.94 -7.08 3.59
N SER A 450 -2.69 -8.31 3.17
CA SER A 450 -1.33 -8.76 2.93
C SER A 450 -0.67 -7.94 1.83
N ALA A 451 0.58 -7.54 2.04
CA ALA A 451 1.38 -6.85 1.03
C ALA A 451 1.75 -7.74 -0.18
N ASP A 452 1.28 -8.98 -0.26
CA ASP A 452 1.62 -9.92 -1.33
C ASP A 452 1.03 -9.48 -2.68
N PRO A 453 1.84 -8.95 -3.62
CA PRO A 453 1.35 -8.46 -4.90
C PRO A 453 0.88 -9.60 -5.82
N PHE A 454 1.36 -10.84 -5.62
CA PHE A 454 0.94 -11.99 -6.43
C PHE A 454 -0.47 -12.43 -6.08
N ALA A 455 -0.87 -12.32 -4.80
CA ALA A 455 -2.27 -12.46 -4.40
C ALA A 455 -3.15 -11.40 -5.06
N GLY A 456 -2.68 -10.13 -5.10
CA GLY A 456 -3.34 -9.03 -5.80
C GLY A 456 -3.46 -9.27 -7.31
N LEU A 457 -2.38 -9.71 -7.97
CA LEU A 457 -2.39 -10.07 -9.39
C LEU A 457 -3.41 -11.19 -9.69
N ALA A 458 -3.40 -12.25 -8.88
CA ALA A 458 -4.34 -13.36 -9.03
C ALA A 458 -5.80 -12.88 -8.83
N ALA A 459 -6.07 -12.09 -7.79
CA ALA A 459 -7.40 -11.52 -7.52
C ALA A 459 -7.88 -10.63 -8.67
N ALA A 460 -7.03 -9.76 -9.22
CA ALA A 460 -7.36 -8.87 -10.33
C ALA A 460 -7.79 -9.66 -11.59
N MET A 461 -7.13 -10.79 -11.87
CA MET A 461 -7.39 -11.62 -13.05
C MET A 461 -8.53 -12.60 -12.86
N THR A 462 -8.79 -13.07 -11.64
CA THR A 462 -9.76 -14.14 -11.38
C THR A 462 -10.98 -13.71 -10.60
N ARG A 463 -10.81 -12.72 -9.71
CA ARG A 463 -11.80 -12.30 -8.70
C ARG A 463 -12.16 -13.43 -7.71
N GLU A 464 -11.20 -14.34 -7.53
CA GLU A 464 -11.23 -15.43 -6.55
C GLU A 464 -10.29 -15.09 -5.39
N ASP A 465 -10.63 -15.56 -4.20
CA ASP A 465 -9.77 -15.44 -3.01
C ASP A 465 -8.57 -16.41 -3.03
N ALA A 466 -7.82 -16.46 -1.93
CA ALA A 466 -6.66 -17.33 -1.80
C ALA A 466 -6.97 -18.81 -1.99
N ASP A 467 -8.20 -19.24 -1.65
CA ASP A 467 -8.69 -20.61 -1.76
C ASP A 467 -9.34 -20.89 -3.12
N GLY A 468 -9.34 -19.92 -4.05
CA GLY A 468 -9.96 -20.03 -5.37
C GLY A 468 -11.48 -19.90 -5.32
N GLN A 469 -12.03 -19.18 -4.34
CA GLN A 469 -13.47 -19.02 -4.18
C GLN A 469 -13.95 -17.58 -4.43
N PRO A 470 -15.17 -17.38 -4.95
CA PRO A 470 -16.02 -18.41 -5.57
C PRO A 470 -15.42 -18.88 -6.89
N PHE A 471 -15.54 -20.15 -7.19
CA PHE A 471 -15.03 -20.70 -8.45
C PHE A 471 -15.62 -19.93 -9.65
N GLY A 472 -14.74 -19.48 -10.55
CA GLY A 472 -15.11 -18.63 -11.67
C GLY A 472 -15.20 -17.14 -11.34
N GLY A 473 -14.89 -16.74 -10.11
CA GLY A 473 -14.78 -15.34 -9.67
C GLY A 473 -16.11 -14.68 -9.28
N TRP A 474 -16.06 -13.80 -8.27
CA TRP A 474 -17.19 -12.95 -7.91
C TRP A 474 -17.30 -11.79 -8.91
N ARG A 475 -18.43 -11.68 -9.62
CA ARG A 475 -18.65 -10.71 -10.70
C ARG A 475 -17.54 -10.77 -11.78
N PRO A 476 -17.42 -11.89 -12.49
CA PRO A 476 -16.28 -12.17 -13.37
C PRO A 476 -16.15 -11.23 -14.58
N GLU A 477 -17.21 -10.46 -14.90
CA GLU A 477 -17.19 -9.42 -15.92
C GLU A 477 -16.25 -8.25 -15.61
N GLU A 478 -15.86 -8.10 -14.35
CA GLU A 478 -14.95 -7.06 -13.88
C GLU A 478 -13.48 -7.52 -13.75
N ARG A 479 -13.15 -8.71 -14.26
CA ARG A 479 -11.75 -9.17 -14.36
C ARG A 479 -10.97 -8.29 -15.34
N VAL A 480 -9.73 -8.01 -15.01
CA VAL A 480 -8.78 -7.38 -15.95
C VAL A 480 -7.89 -8.42 -16.63
N THR A 481 -7.23 -8.05 -17.73
CA THR A 481 -6.27 -8.96 -18.40
C THR A 481 -5.00 -9.12 -17.55
N ARG A 482 -4.16 -10.10 -17.88
CA ARG A 482 -2.88 -10.33 -17.21
C ARG A 482 -1.95 -9.14 -17.35
N GLU A 483 -1.91 -8.54 -18.54
CA GLU A 483 -1.12 -7.36 -18.86
C GLU A 483 -1.62 -6.14 -18.06
N GLN A 484 -2.95 -5.94 -17.99
CA GLN A 484 -3.54 -4.87 -17.19
C GLN A 484 -3.25 -5.06 -15.68
N ALA A 485 -3.35 -6.29 -15.18
CA ALA A 485 -3.01 -6.59 -13.80
C ALA A 485 -1.53 -6.29 -13.50
N LEU A 486 -0.61 -6.75 -14.37
CA LEU A 486 0.82 -6.47 -14.23
C LEU A 486 1.10 -4.96 -14.34
N ALA A 487 0.47 -4.26 -15.29
CA ALA A 487 0.59 -2.81 -15.41
C ALA A 487 0.14 -2.10 -14.13
N GLY A 488 -0.94 -2.55 -13.50
CA GLY A 488 -1.44 -1.99 -12.24
C GLY A 488 -0.41 -1.99 -11.11
N PHE A 489 0.44 -3.02 -11.02
CA PHE A 489 1.53 -3.14 -10.04
C PHE A 489 2.91 -2.69 -10.57
N THR A 490 2.98 -2.12 -11.77
CA THR A 490 4.24 -1.65 -12.38
C THR A 490 4.07 -0.28 -13.03
N THR A 491 3.86 -0.21 -14.34
CA THR A 491 3.79 1.05 -15.11
C THR A 491 2.62 1.94 -14.70
N GLY A 492 1.45 1.38 -14.38
CA GLY A 492 0.28 2.12 -13.91
C GLY A 492 0.50 2.73 -12.52
N ALA A 493 1.10 1.97 -11.60
CA ALA A 493 1.47 2.47 -10.27
C ALA A 493 2.57 3.54 -10.36
N ALA A 494 3.57 3.36 -11.24
CA ALA A 494 4.60 4.37 -11.49
C ALA A 494 3.99 5.66 -12.07
N TYR A 495 3.09 5.55 -13.06
CA TYR A 495 2.37 6.68 -13.62
C TYR A 495 1.56 7.42 -12.54
N ALA A 496 0.86 6.68 -11.69
CA ALA A 496 0.08 7.26 -10.59
C ALA A 496 0.94 8.08 -9.62
N ALA A 497 2.23 7.79 -9.51
CA ALA A 497 3.17 8.44 -8.60
C ALA A 497 4.10 9.47 -9.28
N PHE A 498 3.86 9.84 -10.56
CA PHE A 498 4.77 10.68 -11.35
C PHE A 498 6.20 10.13 -11.41
N ALA A 499 6.33 8.83 -11.54
CA ALA A 499 7.61 8.12 -11.54
C ALA A 499 7.84 7.26 -12.80
N GLU A 500 6.98 7.35 -13.82
CA GLU A 500 7.00 6.56 -15.04
C GLU A 500 8.30 6.68 -15.86
N GLY A 501 9.03 7.76 -15.70
CA GLY A 501 10.36 7.91 -16.34
C GLY A 501 11.53 7.42 -15.47
N LYS A 502 11.26 6.80 -14.32
CA LYS A 502 12.27 6.41 -13.33
C LYS A 502 12.29 4.92 -13.04
N PHE A 503 11.15 4.32 -12.72
CA PHE A 503 11.02 2.91 -12.36
C PHE A 503 9.63 2.37 -12.75
N GLY A 504 9.35 1.08 -12.51
CA GLY A 504 8.11 0.41 -12.92
C GLY A 504 8.16 -0.18 -14.33
N SER A 505 9.27 0.04 -15.06
CA SER A 505 9.62 -0.60 -16.32
C SER A 505 11.11 -0.91 -16.32
N LEU A 506 11.54 -1.81 -17.20
CA LEU A 506 12.97 -2.12 -17.45
C LEU A 506 13.43 -1.65 -18.82
N THR A 507 12.69 -0.75 -19.46
CA THR A 507 13.15 -0.11 -20.69
C THR A 507 14.39 0.76 -20.43
N PRO A 508 15.29 0.94 -21.40
CA PRO A 508 16.52 1.71 -21.21
C PRO A 508 16.28 3.09 -20.62
N GLY A 509 17.11 3.49 -19.66
CA GLY A 509 17.01 4.75 -18.90
C GLY A 509 16.28 4.64 -17.58
N HIS A 510 15.48 3.60 -17.34
CA HIS A 510 14.85 3.33 -16.02
C HIS A 510 15.84 2.70 -15.06
N TYR A 511 15.62 2.87 -13.76
CA TYR A 511 16.40 2.14 -12.77
C TYR A 511 16.22 0.64 -12.94
N ALA A 512 17.29 -0.10 -12.77
CA ALA A 512 17.29 -1.56 -12.72
C ALA A 512 16.73 -2.05 -11.38
N ASP A 513 15.46 -1.72 -11.16
CA ASP A 513 14.63 -2.27 -10.07
C ASP A 513 13.94 -3.51 -10.63
N PHE A 514 14.34 -4.69 -10.17
CA PHE A 514 13.82 -5.93 -10.72
C PHE A 514 13.72 -7.04 -9.69
N ILE A 515 12.93 -8.05 -10.01
CA ILE A 515 12.79 -9.28 -9.23
C ILE A 515 13.06 -10.51 -10.08
N LEU A 516 13.59 -11.55 -9.45
CA LEU A 516 13.65 -12.90 -10.00
C LEU A 516 12.61 -13.77 -9.28
N ILE A 517 11.74 -14.41 -10.06
CA ILE A 517 10.67 -15.29 -9.55
C ILE A 517 10.66 -16.63 -10.29
N ASP A 518 9.96 -17.60 -9.74
CA ASP A 518 9.89 -18.97 -10.26
C ASP A 518 8.79 -19.19 -11.32
N VAL A 519 7.86 -18.24 -11.52
CA VAL A 519 6.74 -18.35 -12.47
C VAL A 519 6.71 -17.20 -13.46
N ASP A 520 6.12 -17.42 -14.65
CA ASP A 520 5.79 -16.35 -15.61
C ASP A 520 4.33 -15.89 -15.34
N PRO A 521 4.10 -14.66 -14.84
CA PRO A 521 2.75 -14.22 -14.45
C PRO A 521 1.78 -14.09 -15.63
N LEU A 522 2.31 -13.98 -16.85
CA LEU A 522 1.48 -13.93 -18.06
C LEU A 522 1.03 -15.33 -18.53
N LEU A 523 1.64 -16.41 -18.02
CA LEU A 523 1.36 -17.79 -18.41
C LEU A 523 0.87 -18.66 -17.23
N ALA A 524 1.32 -18.39 -16.01
CA ALA A 524 1.02 -19.18 -14.82
C ALA A 524 -0.49 -19.32 -14.58
N SER A 525 -0.90 -20.46 -14.06
CA SER A 525 -2.25 -20.61 -13.52
C SER A 525 -2.46 -19.70 -12.29
N PRO A 526 -3.69 -19.35 -11.95
CA PRO A 526 -3.97 -18.54 -10.76
C PRO A 526 -3.37 -19.12 -9.47
N ARG A 527 -3.36 -20.45 -9.35
CA ARG A 527 -2.77 -21.14 -8.19
C ARG A 527 -1.25 -20.99 -8.15
N GLU A 528 -0.58 -21.20 -9.29
CA GLU A 528 0.87 -21.01 -9.38
C GLU A 528 1.25 -19.57 -9.07
N LEU A 529 0.46 -18.61 -9.57
CA LEU A 529 0.70 -17.19 -9.32
C LEU A 529 0.55 -16.83 -7.83
N ARG A 530 -0.49 -17.34 -7.14
CA ARG A 530 -0.67 -17.13 -5.68
C ARG A 530 0.47 -17.72 -4.85
N ASN A 531 1.17 -18.72 -5.38
CA ASN A 531 2.29 -19.38 -4.71
C ASN A 531 3.65 -18.98 -5.29
N ALA A 532 3.70 -17.90 -6.06
CA ALA A 532 4.93 -17.42 -6.67
C ALA A 532 6.01 -17.12 -5.62
N VAL A 533 7.22 -17.57 -5.87
CA VAL A 533 8.35 -17.39 -4.96
C VAL A 533 9.30 -16.34 -5.50
N VAL A 534 9.48 -15.27 -4.74
CA VAL A 534 10.52 -14.28 -5.01
C VAL A 534 11.87 -14.85 -4.61
N LYS A 535 12.77 -15.02 -5.57
CA LYS A 535 14.13 -15.53 -5.37
C LYS A 535 15.08 -14.40 -4.99
N GLU A 536 15.00 -13.28 -5.70
CA GLU A 536 15.81 -12.10 -5.44
C GLU A 536 15.02 -10.82 -5.75
N THR A 537 15.30 -9.75 -5.00
CA THR A 537 14.82 -8.38 -5.27
C THR A 537 16.00 -7.44 -5.35
N TRP A 538 16.01 -6.61 -6.37
CA TRP A 538 17.07 -5.67 -6.70
C TRP A 538 16.52 -4.26 -6.86
N VAL A 539 17.22 -3.26 -6.32
CA VAL A 539 16.89 -1.83 -6.44
C VAL A 539 18.10 -1.08 -6.96
N ALA A 540 17.95 -0.37 -8.07
CA ALA A 540 19.01 0.33 -8.77
C ALA A 540 20.25 -0.57 -9.02
N GLY A 541 20.02 -1.78 -9.51
CA GLY A 541 21.07 -2.75 -9.80
C GLY A 541 21.80 -3.34 -8.58
N ARG A 542 21.24 -3.17 -7.37
CA ARG A 542 21.79 -3.73 -6.12
C ARG A 542 20.82 -4.70 -5.48
N PRO A 543 21.31 -5.87 -5.00
CA PRO A 543 20.45 -6.82 -4.32
C PRO A 543 20.04 -6.27 -2.94
N VAL A 544 18.73 -6.27 -2.68
CA VAL A 544 18.14 -5.86 -1.38
C VAL A 544 17.50 -7.04 -0.66
N TYR A 545 17.23 -8.14 -1.38
CA TYR A 545 16.71 -9.39 -0.81
C TYR A 545 17.19 -10.59 -1.62
N LYS A 546 17.56 -11.68 -0.92
CA LYS A 546 17.86 -13.00 -1.49
C LYS A 546 17.20 -14.08 -0.66
N ASN A 547 16.41 -14.92 -1.30
CA ASN A 547 15.78 -16.08 -0.68
C ASN A 547 16.78 -17.24 -0.60
N ALA A 548 17.38 -17.44 0.58
CA ALA A 548 18.40 -18.49 0.78
C ALA A 548 17.88 -19.91 0.50
N ALA A 549 16.61 -20.20 0.87
CA ALA A 549 16.00 -21.52 0.65
C ALA A 549 15.74 -21.82 -0.84
N ALA A 550 15.24 -20.83 -1.60
CA ALA A 550 14.98 -20.99 -3.03
C ALA A 550 16.30 -21.14 -3.81
N ASN A 551 17.33 -20.37 -3.46
CA ASN A 551 18.64 -20.45 -4.11
C ASN A 551 19.38 -21.78 -3.83
N ALA A 552 19.27 -22.32 -2.62
CA ALA A 552 19.85 -23.63 -2.27
C ALA A 552 19.14 -24.80 -2.99
N ALA A 553 17.85 -24.69 -3.27
CA ALA A 553 17.10 -25.68 -4.05
C ALA A 553 17.56 -25.70 -5.53
N ASP A 554 17.80 -24.52 -6.12
CA ASP A 554 18.31 -24.39 -7.48
C ASP A 554 19.74 -24.98 -7.65
N GLU A 555 20.60 -24.85 -6.63
CA GLU A 555 21.95 -25.40 -6.64
C GLU A 555 21.95 -26.94 -6.60
N LYS A 556 21.06 -27.56 -5.83
CA LYS A 556 20.90 -29.02 -5.78
C LYS A 556 20.39 -29.59 -7.10
N THR A 557 19.40 -28.94 -7.71
CA THR A 557 18.80 -29.41 -8.97
C THR A 557 19.76 -29.33 -10.17
N ASN A 558 20.73 -28.42 -10.14
CA ASN A 558 21.75 -28.28 -11.18
C ASN A 558 22.97 -29.17 -10.93
N GLY A 559 23.28 -29.51 -9.66
CA GLY A 559 24.33 -30.48 -9.30
C GLY A 559 24.02 -31.92 -9.72
N ASP A 560 22.74 -32.30 -9.74
CA ASP A 560 22.30 -33.64 -10.17
C ASP A 560 22.21 -33.82 -11.71
N LYS A 561 22.47 -32.76 -12.49
CA LYS A 561 22.44 -32.78 -13.98
C LYS A 561 23.83 -32.73 -14.63
N GLN A 562 24.91 -32.69 -13.84
CA GLN A 562 26.29 -32.86 -14.27
C GLN A 562 26.80 -34.27 -13.96
#